data_e9017b62c6bc7295e3b3d0eceea6631c
#
_entry.id   e9017b62c6bc7295e3b3d0eceea6631c
#
_cell.length_a   1.000
_cell.length_b   1.000
_cell.length_c   1.000
_cell.angle_alpha   90.00
_cell.angle_beta   90.00
_cell.angle_gamma   90.00
#
_symmetry.space_group_name_H-M   'P 1'
#
loop_
_entity.id
_entity.type
_entity.pdbx_description
1 polymer ?
#
loop_
_entity_poly.entity_id
_entity_poly.type
_entity_poly.pdbx_seq_one_letter_code
_entity_poly.pdbx_strand_id
1 'polypeptide(L)'
;MRSLPWGNAKKLGLTPYQVVIEASLIEREAAFPRDRVRVARVLDNRLKARMPLEIDATVEYALGTWKPVLTAADYKIKSRYNTYLYPGLPPTPIASPGLAALRAALEPAPGNWLYYLVTSKDGHESFTASYSQFLQWRAQQAAG
;
A
#
# COMPACT_ATOMS: atom_id res chain seq x y z
N MET A 1 5.33 26.54 6.63
CA MET A 1 4.98 25.16 6.22
C MET A 1 5.98 24.70 5.17
N ARG A 2 6.53 23.53 5.38
CA ARG A 2 7.48 22.95 4.41
C ARG A 2 6.72 22.46 3.18
N SER A 3 7.12 22.90 2.00
CA SER A 3 6.54 22.39 0.77
C SER A 3 6.95 20.92 0.56
N LEU A 4 6.12 20.16 -0.17
CA LEU A 4 6.40 18.78 -0.48
C LEU A 4 7.49 18.69 -1.57
N PRO A 5 8.36 17.66 -1.51
CA PRO A 5 9.45 17.50 -2.49
C PRO A 5 8.95 16.87 -3.81
N TRP A 6 8.09 17.58 -4.54
CA TRP A 6 7.47 17.07 -5.77
C TRP A 6 8.48 16.67 -6.84
N GLY A 7 9.69 17.26 -6.83
CA GLY A 7 10.74 16.86 -7.76
C GLY A 7 11.14 15.40 -7.64
N ASN A 8 10.89 14.76 -6.48
CA ASN A 8 11.20 13.34 -6.29
C ASN A 8 10.31 12.42 -7.11
N ALA A 9 9.13 12.87 -7.53
CA ALA A 9 8.21 12.05 -8.32
C ALA A 9 8.91 11.50 -9.57
N LYS A 10 9.62 12.37 -10.30
CA LYS A 10 10.35 11.96 -11.51
C LYS A 10 11.41 10.91 -11.21
N LYS A 11 12.14 11.07 -10.09
CA LYS A 11 13.17 10.10 -9.67
C LYS A 11 12.56 8.74 -9.35
N LEU A 12 11.32 8.72 -8.87
CA LEU A 12 10.59 7.49 -8.56
C LEU A 12 9.90 6.88 -9.78
N GLY A 13 9.94 7.55 -10.93
CA GLY A 13 9.27 7.10 -12.13
C GLY A 13 7.76 7.33 -12.10
N LEU A 14 7.30 8.30 -11.30
CA LEU A 14 5.87 8.59 -11.13
C LEU A 14 5.54 10.00 -11.61
N THR A 15 4.34 10.17 -12.17
CA THR A 15 3.78 11.50 -12.39
C THR A 15 3.25 12.04 -11.06
N PRO A 16 3.06 13.37 -10.92
CA PRO A 16 2.43 13.92 -9.71
C PRO A 16 1.07 13.29 -9.40
N TYR A 17 0.25 13.01 -10.41
CA TYR A 17 -1.04 12.35 -10.20
C TYR A 17 -0.87 10.94 -9.66
N GLN A 18 0.10 10.18 -10.16
CA GLN A 18 0.39 8.84 -9.64
C GLN A 18 0.88 8.88 -8.20
N VAL A 19 1.63 9.93 -7.81
CA VAL A 19 2.01 10.14 -6.41
C VAL A 19 0.77 10.30 -5.53
N VAL A 20 -0.22 11.06 -5.99
CA VAL A 20 -1.47 11.25 -5.24
C VAL A 20 -2.23 9.92 -5.11
N ILE A 21 -2.28 9.12 -6.18
CA ILE A 21 -2.90 7.80 -6.14
C ILE A 21 -2.19 6.92 -5.10
N GLU A 22 -0.86 6.83 -5.17
CA GLU A 22 -0.08 6.03 -4.23
C GLU A 22 -0.27 6.52 -2.79
N ALA A 23 -0.25 7.83 -2.58
CA ALA A 23 -0.48 8.42 -1.26
C ALA A 23 -1.86 8.05 -0.71
N SER A 24 -2.88 7.96 -1.57
CA SER A 24 -4.22 7.54 -1.14
C SER A 24 -4.24 6.09 -0.64
N LEU A 25 -3.40 5.22 -1.20
CA LEU A 25 -3.23 3.86 -0.71
C LEU A 25 -2.52 3.86 0.64
N ILE A 26 -1.44 4.62 0.76
CA ILE A 26 -0.67 4.74 2.00
C ILE A 26 -1.56 5.27 3.13
N GLU A 27 -2.41 6.26 2.84
CA GLU A 27 -3.34 6.82 3.81
C GLU A 27 -4.24 5.75 4.42
N ARG A 28 -4.67 4.80 3.62
CA ARG A 28 -5.57 3.72 4.07
C ARG A 28 -4.81 2.56 4.73
N GLU A 29 -3.52 2.36 4.42
CA GLU A 29 -2.78 1.17 4.84
C GLU A 29 -1.96 1.36 6.11
N ALA A 30 -1.48 2.56 6.41
CA ALA A 30 -0.56 2.76 7.51
C ALA A 30 -0.97 3.93 8.40
N ALA A 31 -1.09 3.66 9.71
CA ALA A 31 -1.46 4.66 10.70
C ALA A 31 -0.25 5.43 11.25
N PHE A 32 0.95 4.81 11.24
CA PHE A 32 2.13 5.38 11.90
C PHE A 32 3.11 5.95 10.89
N PRO A 33 3.75 7.10 11.18
CA PRO A 33 4.70 7.74 10.24
C PRO A 33 5.83 6.82 9.79
N ARG A 34 6.41 6.04 10.70
CA ARG A 34 7.48 5.11 10.38
C ARG A 34 7.03 4.05 9.38
N ASP A 35 5.81 3.57 9.52
CA ASP A 35 5.26 2.52 8.67
C ASP A 35 4.86 3.08 7.31
N ARG A 36 4.40 4.34 7.24
CA ARG A 36 3.99 4.96 5.96
C ARG A 36 5.12 4.99 4.94
N VAL A 37 6.33 5.41 5.36
CA VAL A 37 7.46 5.48 4.43
C VAL A 37 7.94 4.10 4.00
N ARG A 38 7.75 3.08 4.85
CA ARG A 38 8.09 1.69 4.52
C ARG A 38 7.05 1.06 3.61
N VAL A 39 5.77 1.31 3.84
CA VAL A 39 4.70 0.87 2.94
C VAL A 39 4.91 1.49 1.56
N ALA A 40 5.25 2.78 1.50
CA ALA A 40 5.57 3.44 0.24
C ALA A 40 6.68 2.70 -0.52
N ARG A 41 7.72 2.26 0.19
CA ARG A 41 8.81 1.49 -0.43
C ARG A 41 8.34 0.15 -0.96
N VAL A 42 7.49 -0.56 -0.21
CA VAL A 42 6.92 -1.83 -0.69
C VAL A 42 6.10 -1.61 -1.95
N LEU A 43 5.27 -0.58 -2.00
CA LEU A 43 4.46 -0.28 -3.19
C LEU A 43 5.36 0.00 -4.39
N ASP A 44 6.40 0.82 -4.22
CA ASP A 44 7.35 1.11 -5.30
C ASP A 44 8.07 -0.15 -5.78
N ASN A 45 8.51 -1.00 -4.85
CA ASN A 45 9.19 -2.24 -5.19
C ASN A 45 8.28 -3.19 -5.96
N ARG A 46 7.01 -3.30 -5.56
CA ARG A 46 6.03 -4.13 -6.28
C ARG A 46 5.71 -3.57 -7.65
N LEU A 47 5.58 -2.26 -7.78
CA LEU A 47 5.36 -1.62 -9.07
C LEU A 47 6.50 -1.93 -10.04
N LYS A 48 7.73 -1.84 -9.59
CA LYS A 48 8.91 -2.18 -10.41
C LYS A 48 8.95 -3.65 -10.78
N ALA A 49 8.55 -4.52 -9.87
CA ALA A 49 8.52 -5.97 -10.10
C ALA A 49 7.27 -6.43 -10.86
N ARG A 50 6.35 -5.51 -11.17
CA ARG A 50 5.05 -5.80 -11.81
C ARG A 50 4.22 -6.78 -11.00
N MET A 51 4.34 -6.72 -9.69
CA MET A 51 3.53 -7.49 -8.76
C MET A 51 2.22 -6.75 -8.47
N PRO A 52 1.10 -7.48 -8.36
CA PRO A 52 -0.14 -6.86 -7.87
C PRO A 52 0.09 -6.22 -6.50
N LEU A 53 -0.50 -5.05 -6.26
CA LEU A 53 -0.32 -4.35 -4.98
C LEU A 53 -1.06 -5.03 -3.83
N GLU A 54 -2.17 -5.71 -4.12
CA GLU A 54 -2.96 -6.50 -3.15
C GLU A 54 -3.39 -5.69 -1.92
N ILE A 55 -4.05 -4.57 -2.17
CA ILE A 55 -4.51 -3.67 -1.12
C ILE A 55 -6.02 -3.80 -0.93
N ASP A 56 -6.44 -4.23 0.25
CA ASP A 56 -7.85 -4.45 0.60
C ASP A 56 -8.70 -3.20 0.38
N ALA A 57 -8.16 -2.02 0.72
CA ALA A 57 -8.89 -0.77 0.56
C ALA A 57 -9.33 -0.50 -0.88
N THR A 58 -8.57 -1.00 -1.88
CA THR A 58 -8.96 -0.86 -3.29
C THR A 58 -10.16 -1.74 -3.63
N VAL A 59 -10.26 -2.91 -3.00
CA VAL A 59 -11.42 -3.80 -3.16
C VAL A 59 -12.65 -3.17 -2.53
N GLU A 60 -12.51 -2.61 -1.32
CA GLU A 60 -13.60 -1.89 -0.65
C GLU A 60 -14.08 -0.71 -1.50
N TYR A 61 -13.15 0.03 -2.09
CA TYR A 61 -13.49 1.14 -2.98
C TYR A 61 -14.27 0.64 -4.20
N ALA A 62 -13.85 -0.47 -4.80
CA ALA A 62 -14.54 -1.07 -5.94
C ALA A 62 -15.95 -1.54 -5.58
N LEU A 63 -16.14 -2.07 -4.37
CA LEU A 63 -17.45 -2.49 -3.87
C LEU A 63 -18.38 -1.31 -3.55
N GLY A 64 -17.79 -0.14 -3.30
CA GLY A 64 -18.55 1.04 -2.91
C GLY A 64 -19.03 1.04 -1.47
N THR A 65 -18.51 0.14 -0.65
CA THR A 65 -18.88 0.04 0.78
C THR A 65 -17.74 -0.55 1.58
N TRP A 66 -17.66 -0.17 2.84
CA TRP A 66 -16.71 -0.77 3.75
C TRP A 66 -17.30 -2.06 4.35
N LYS A 67 -16.45 -3.08 4.45
CA LYS A 67 -16.80 -4.35 5.08
C LYS A 67 -15.74 -4.72 6.12
N PRO A 68 -16.11 -5.18 7.32
CA PRO A 68 -15.10 -5.58 8.30
C PRO A 68 -14.28 -6.79 7.85
N VAL A 69 -14.85 -7.67 7.03
CA VAL A 69 -14.16 -8.84 6.47
C VAL A 69 -14.53 -8.96 4.99
N LEU A 70 -13.51 -9.02 4.13
CA LEU A 70 -13.72 -9.27 2.71
C LEU A 70 -13.83 -10.79 2.47
N THR A 71 -14.79 -11.18 1.64
CA THR A 71 -14.99 -12.58 1.27
C THR A 71 -14.11 -12.95 0.07
N ALA A 72 -13.97 -14.25 -0.20
CA ALA A 72 -13.25 -14.73 -1.38
C ALA A 72 -13.85 -14.15 -2.67
N ALA A 73 -15.18 -14.00 -2.74
CA ALA A 73 -15.85 -13.40 -3.88
C ALA A 73 -15.52 -11.92 -4.03
N ASP A 74 -15.40 -11.19 -2.92
CA ASP A 74 -15.04 -9.77 -2.93
C ASP A 74 -13.67 -9.56 -3.58
N TYR A 75 -12.69 -10.41 -3.24
CA TYR A 75 -11.34 -10.32 -3.82
C TYR A 75 -11.29 -10.61 -5.32
N LYS A 76 -12.36 -11.17 -5.88
CA LYS A 76 -12.44 -11.49 -7.31
C LYS A 76 -13.25 -10.49 -8.11
N ILE A 77 -13.71 -9.40 -7.49
CA ILE A 77 -14.53 -8.42 -8.19
C ILE A 77 -13.79 -7.88 -9.41
N LYS A 78 -14.46 -7.89 -10.56
CA LYS A 78 -13.87 -7.40 -11.81
C LYS A 78 -14.00 -5.88 -11.87
N SER A 79 -12.97 -5.21 -11.35
CA SER A 79 -12.88 -3.77 -11.33
C SER A 79 -11.43 -3.38 -11.54
N ARG A 80 -11.19 -2.31 -12.30
CA ARG A 80 -9.84 -1.80 -12.48
C ARG A 80 -9.22 -1.29 -11.18
N TYR A 81 -10.03 -1.08 -10.15
CA TYR A 81 -9.54 -0.72 -8.82
C TYR A 81 -9.04 -1.92 -8.03
N ASN A 82 -9.39 -3.15 -8.43
CA ASN A 82 -9.00 -4.34 -7.69
C ASN A 82 -7.52 -4.67 -7.91
N THR A 83 -6.68 -4.31 -6.94
CA THR A 83 -5.24 -4.52 -7.02
C THR A 83 -4.80 -5.96 -6.79
N TYR A 84 -5.72 -6.86 -6.49
CA TYR A 84 -5.44 -8.31 -6.49
C TYR A 84 -5.49 -8.90 -7.89
N LEU A 85 -6.28 -8.30 -8.80
CA LEU A 85 -6.43 -8.80 -10.18
C LEU A 85 -5.52 -8.09 -11.16
N TYR A 86 -5.30 -6.79 -10.97
CA TYR A 86 -4.58 -5.96 -11.93
C TYR A 86 -3.32 -5.38 -11.28
N PRO A 87 -2.11 -5.67 -11.83
CA PRO A 87 -0.90 -5.02 -11.34
C PRO A 87 -0.92 -3.53 -11.66
N GLY A 88 -0.16 -2.75 -10.89
CA GLY A 88 -0.09 -1.32 -11.07
C GLY A 88 -1.03 -0.55 -10.16
N LEU A 89 -0.94 0.77 -10.23
CA LEU A 89 -1.79 1.66 -9.45
C LEU A 89 -3.23 1.64 -9.97
N PRO A 90 -4.22 1.84 -9.07
CA PRO A 90 -5.60 2.02 -9.55
C PRO A 90 -5.74 3.29 -10.40
N PRO A 91 -6.85 3.43 -11.15
CA PRO A 91 -6.99 4.55 -12.10
C PRO A 91 -7.07 5.93 -11.46
N THR A 92 -7.53 6.02 -10.20
CA THR A 92 -7.68 7.29 -9.48
C THR A 92 -7.31 7.09 -8.00
N PRO A 93 -7.11 8.18 -7.24
CA PRO A 93 -7.03 8.07 -5.79
C PRO A 93 -8.30 7.41 -5.22
N ILE A 94 -8.17 6.65 -4.15
CA ILE A 94 -9.29 5.99 -3.47
C ILE A 94 -9.69 6.71 -2.18
N ALA A 95 -8.94 7.73 -1.80
CA ALA A 95 -9.17 8.53 -0.60
C ALA A 95 -8.48 9.87 -0.81
N SER A 96 -8.76 10.83 0.06
CA SER A 96 -8.04 12.11 0.09
C SER A 96 -6.78 11.92 0.95
N PRO A 97 -5.58 11.90 0.36
CA PRO A 97 -4.38 11.71 1.16
C PRO A 97 -4.02 12.99 1.92
N GLY A 98 -3.60 12.83 3.18
CA GLY A 98 -3.03 13.92 3.96
C GLY A 98 -1.59 14.20 3.57
N LEU A 99 -1.03 15.27 4.11
CA LEU A 99 0.35 15.68 3.82
C LEU A 99 1.36 14.59 4.22
N ALA A 100 1.11 13.87 5.32
CA ALA A 100 2.01 12.81 5.76
C ALA A 100 2.08 11.66 4.76
N ALA A 101 0.96 11.26 4.17
CA ALA A 101 0.94 10.21 3.15
C ALA A 101 1.58 10.68 1.86
N LEU A 102 1.34 11.92 1.43
CA LEU A 102 1.99 12.52 0.26
C LEU A 102 3.51 12.57 0.45
N ARG A 103 3.96 12.98 1.62
CA ARG A 103 5.39 13.03 1.93
C ARG A 103 6.01 11.64 1.91
N ALA A 104 5.32 10.63 2.47
CA ALA A 104 5.81 9.25 2.46
C ALA A 104 5.94 8.72 1.02
N ALA A 105 4.99 9.03 0.15
CA ALA A 105 5.04 8.64 -1.26
C ALA A 105 6.23 9.29 -1.98
N LEU A 106 6.57 10.54 -1.63
CA LEU A 106 7.66 11.28 -2.26
C LEU A 106 9.02 10.98 -1.64
N GLU A 107 9.06 10.53 -0.40
CA GLU A 107 10.29 10.22 0.34
C GLU A 107 10.18 8.83 0.98
N PRO A 108 10.04 7.75 0.16
CA PRO A 108 9.92 6.41 0.72
C PRO A 108 11.22 5.99 1.41
N ALA A 109 11.10 5.13 2.43
CA ALA A 109 12.26 4.58 3.12
C ALA A 109 13.09 3.73 2.16
N PRO A 110 14.43 3.67 2.32
CA PRO A 110 15.23 2.72 1.57
C PRO A 110 14.94 1.29 2.04
N GLY A 111 14.93 0.34 1.13
CA GLY A 111 14.70 -1.07 1.47
C GLY A 111 14.33 -1.90 0.27
N ASN A 112 14.38 -3.23 0.45
CA ASN A 112 14.06 -4.19 -0.60
C ASN A 112 12.78 -4.97 -0.30
N TRP A 113 11.96 -4.50 0.63
CA TRP A 113 10.77 -5.21 1.08
C TRP A 113 9.73 -5.34 -0.04
N LEU A 114 9.05 -6.49 -0.05
CA LEU A 114 7.93 -6.78 -0.96
C LEU A 114 6.65 -7.12 -0.19
N TYR A 115 6.75 -7.39 1.12
CA TYR A 115 5.62 -7.82 1.96
C TYR A 115 5.64 -7.09 3.28
N TYR A 116 4.45 -6.86 3.82
CA TYR A 116 4.30 -6.33 5.18
C TYR A 116 3.02 -6.87 5.82
N LEU A 117 3.01 -6.86 7.15
CA LEU A 117 1.88 -7.35 7.93
C LEU A 117 1.93 -6.70 9.31
N VAL A 118 0.78 -6.36 9.86
CA VAL A 118 0.71 -5.90 11.24
C VAL A 118 1.04 -7.09 12.16
N THR A 119 2.14 -6.99 12.89
CA THR A 119 2.60 -8.08 13.77
C THR A 119 2.62 -7.72 15.24
N SER A 120 2.49 -6.44 15.60
CA SER A 120 2.48 -6.01 16.99
C SER A 120 1.07 -5.61 17.43
N LYS A 121 0.82 -5.71 18.75
CA LYS A 121 -0.48 -5.37 19.33
C LYS A 121 -0.83 -3.90 19.18
N ASP A 122 0.17 -3.02 19.09
CA ASP A 122 -0.05 -1.58 18.93
C ASP A 122 -0.30 -1.15 17.49
N GLY A 123 -0.31 -2.11 16.54
CA GLY A 123 -0.65 -1.85 15.14
C GLY A 123 0.54 -1.56 14.23
N HIS A 124 1.77 -1.66 14.74
CA HIS A 124 2.96 -1.50 13.89
C HIS A 124 3.15 -2.71 12.97
N GLU A 125 3.66 -2.43 11.78
CA GLU A 125 3.86 -3.42 10.74
C GLU A 125 5.30 -3.93 10.73
N SER A 126 5.47 -5.18 10.30
CA SER A 126 6.77 -5.78 10.01
C SER A 126 6.90 -5.94 8.50
N PHE A 127 8.13 -5.81 8.01
CA PHE A 127 8.44 -5.75 6.58
C PHE A 127 9.47 -6.80 6.22
N THR A 128 9.33 -7.42 5.04
CA THR A 128 10.28 -8.43 4.58
C THR A 128 10.28 -8.52 3.06
N ALA A 129 11.41 -8.92 2.50
CA ALA A 129 11.51 -9.28 1.08
C ALA A 129 11.18 -10.77 0.85
N SER A 130 11.09 -11.56 1.93
CA SER A 130 10.92 -13.02 1.87
C SER A 130 9.45 -13.40 1.97
N TYR A 131 8.94 -14.07 0.92
CA TYR A 131 7.58 -14.58 0.93
C TYR A 131 7.37 -15.63 2.02
N SER A 132 8.37 -16.51 2.23
CA SER A 132 8.28 -17.52 3.28
C SER A 132 8.20 -16.90 4.68
N GLN A 133 8.94 -15.83 4.94
CA GLN A 133 8.84 -15.09 6.20
C GLN A 133 7.44 -14.49 6.39
N PHE A 134 6.89 -13.91 5.32
CA PHE A 134 5.54 -13.35 5.35
C PHE A 134 4.51 -14.42 5.67
N LEU A 135 4.62 -15.61 5.06
CA LEU A 135 3.72 -16.73 5.34
C LEU A 135 3.83 -17.20 6.78
N GLN A 136 5.04 -17.21 7.35
CA GLN A 136 5.24 -17.56 8.77
C GLN A 136 4.52 -16.56 9.68
N TRP A 137 4.62 -15.28 9.40
CA TRP A 137 3.92 -14.27 10.18
C TRP A 137 2.40 -14.43 10.10
N ARG A 138 1.88 -14.72 8.91
CA ARG A 138 0.44 -14.97 8.73
C ARG A 138 -0.01 -16.20 9.51
N ALA A 139 0.78 -17.26 9.48
CA ALA A 139 0.47 -18.49 10.23
C ALA A 139 0.45 -18.23 11.74
N GLN A 140 1.39 -17.46 12.25
CA GLN A 140 1.46 -17.07 13.66
C GLN A 140 0.22 -16.25 14.07
N GLN A 141 -0.24 -15.35 13.23
CA GLN A 141 -1.46 -14.58 13.50
C GLN A 141 -2.70 -15.49 13.54
N ALA A 142 -2.79 -16.44 12.63
CA ALA A 142 -3.93 -17.36 12.58
C ALA A 142 -3.96 -18.31 13.78
N ALA A 143 -2.80 -18.62 14.36
CA ALA A 143 -2.66 -19.50 15.52
C ALA A 143 -2.85 -18.76 16.86
N GLY A 144 -2.71 -17.43 16.84
CA GLY A 144 -2.74 -16.59 18.05
C GLY A 144 -4.09 -16.15 18.55
#